data_09ca85af24e299c50ad309667e3f0882
#
_entry.id   09ca85af24e299c50ad309667e3f0882
#
_cell.length_a   1.000
_cell.length_b   1.000
_cell.length_c   1.000
_cell.angle_alpha   90.00
_cell.angle_beta   90.00
_cell.angle_gamma   90.00
#
_symmetry.space_group_name_H-M   'P 1'
#
loop_
_entity.id
_entity.type
_entity.pdbx_description
1 polymer ?
#
loop_
_entity_poly.entity_id
_entity_poly.type
_entity_poly.pdbx_seq_one_letter_code
_entity_poly.pdbx_strand_id
1 'polypeptide(L)'
;MLIAEESTAWPQVTGDVKEGSLGFDYKWNMGWMNDFLGYMQYDPYFRCHHYGELTFSMLYAYSEDFVLVFSHDEVVHGKGSMAGKMPGETLEAKYSNLRAAYGYMMTHPGKKLLFMGQDFGQMSEWNENESLPWDLLKYDKHSQTKAYVKALNELYYNTPALYEKDFHPDGFQWINCTSSKDNIVVFLRKTDRPEETLLVTCNFAPVTHEKFQVGVPFAGKYKEILNSEDKKFGGSGIGNSRIKASKKKEADGREDSIEITLAPLGVQIFSCTPVKEKKAEAKKAETKKSAAKKVDAKKPAKPAVKKVDAKKPAKPAVKKPAKPVAKRASGAAKTN
;
A
#
# COMPACT_ATOMS: atom_id res chain seq x y z
N MET A 1 -16.35 5.57 18.73
CA MET A 1 -15.96 5.19 17.35
C MET A 1 -17.23 4.74 16.63
N LEU A 2 -17.52 5.36 15.47
CA LEU A 2 -18.64 5.04 14.59
C LEU A 2 -18.09 4.59 13.24
N ILE A 3 -18.57 3.46 12.74
CA ILE A 3 -18.15 2.89 11.46
C ILE A 3 -19.38 2.74 10.59
N ALA A 4 -19.35 3.32 9.38
CA ALA A 4 -20.44 3.23 8.43
C ALA A 4 -20.29 1.98 7.54
N GLU A 5 -21.35 1.19 7.44
CA GLU A 5 -21.54 0.22 6.37
C GLU A 5 -22.38 0.91 5.29
N GLU A 6 -21.70 1.49 4.31
CA GLU A 6 -22.32 2.25 3.24
C GLU A 6 -21.66 1.88 1.91
N SER A 7 -22.42 1.28 1.00
CA SER A 7 -21.93 0.66 -0.23
C SER A 7 -21.94 1.59 -1.45
N THR A 8 -22.53 2.79 -1.32
CA THR A 8 -22.61 3.73 -2.46
C THR A 8 -21.39 4.64 -2.54
N ALA A 9 -21.30 5.41 -3.60
CA ALA A 9 -20.29 6.46 -3.79
C ALA A 9 -20.66 7.78 -3.07
N TRP A 10 -21.48 7.74 -2.01
CA TRP A 10 -21.80 8.94 -1.23
C TRP A 10 -20.52 9.51 -0.62
N PRO A 11 -20.19 10.79 -0.89
CA PRO A 11 -18.96 11.39 -0.44
C PRO A 11 -19.05 11.89 1.01
N GLN A 12 -17.89 12.09 1.65
CA GLN A 12 -17.79 12.70 2.98
C GLN A 12 -18.60 11.97 4.05
N VAL A 13 -18.54 10.64 4.04
CA VAL A 13 -19.09 9.81 5.13
C VAL A 13 -18.20 9.93 6.37
N THR A 14 -16.88 9.91 6.17
CA THR A 14 -15.88 10.12 7.22
C THR A 14 -15.38 11.56 7.25
N GLY A 15 -14.81 11.99 8.38
CA GLY A 15 -14.26 13.32 8.54
C GLY A 15 -15.03 14.24 9.49
N ASP A 16 -14.60 15.50 9.59
CA ASP A 16 -15.18 16.45 10.55
C ASP A 16 -16.56 16.96 10.08
N VAL A 17 -17.56 16.88 10.96
CA VAL A 17 -18.91 17.44 10.74
C VAL A 17 -18.88 18.92 10.41
N LYS A 18 -17.91 19.68 10.96
CA LYS A 18 -17.73 21.11 10.68
C LYS A 18 -17.34 21.40 9.22
N GLU A 19 -16.76 20.42 8.56
CA GLU A 19 -16.39 20.48 7.14
C GLU A 19 -17.47 19.91 6.21
N GLY A 20 -18.63 19.54 6.78
CA GLY A 20 -19.79 19.03 6.03
C GLY A 20 -19.86 17.52 5.91
N SER A 21 -18.96 16.78 6.58
CA SER A 21 -18.97 15.33 6.61
C SER A 21 -20.06 14.79 7.56
N LEU A 22 -20.42 13.50 7.40
CA LEU A 22 -21.41 12.86 8.28
C LEU A 22 -20.86 12.54 9.69
N GLY A 23 -19.53 12.57 9.88
CA GLY A 23 -18.89 12.41 11.18
C GLY A 23 -18.66 10.97 11.61
N PHE A 24 -18.66 10.02 10.69
CA PHE A 24 -18.18 8.67 10.97
C PHE A 24 -16.66 8.66 11.09
N ASP A 25 -16.13 7.84 11.97
CA ASP A 25 -14.68 7.62 12.10
C ASP A 25 -14.14 6.81 10.92
N TYR A 26 -14.92 5.83 10.44
CA TYR A 26 -14.53 4.95 9.33
C TYR A 26 -15.73 4.57 8.46
N LYS A 27 -15.42 4.16 7.22
CA LYS A 27 -16.38 3.58 6.26
C LYS A 27 -15.86 2.22 5.76
N TRP A 28 -16.73 1.22 5.66
CA TRP A 28 -16.37 -0.03 5.00
C TRP A 28 -16.08 0.18 3.51
N ASN A 29 -14.98 -0.38 3.04
CA ASN A 29 -14.63 -0.34 1.61
C ASN A 29 -15.23 -1.54 0.88
N MET A 30 -16.52 -1.45 0.56
CA MET A 30 -17.24 -2.49 -0.16
C MET A 30 -16.75 -2.61 -1.61
N GLY A 31 -16.31 -1.50 -2.24
CA GLY A 31 -15.75 -1.50 -3.58
C GLY A 31 -14.46 -2.34 -3.65
N TRP A 32 -13.52 -2.08 -2.76
CA TRP A 32 -12.30 -2.90 -2.65
C TRP A 32 -12.62 -4.37 -2.40
N MET A 33 -13.57 -4.65 -1.51
CA MET A 33 -13.94 -6.02 -1.18
C MET A 33 -14.48 -6.75 -2.40
N ASN A 34 -15.40 -6.15 -3.13
CA ASN A 34 -16.00 -6.76 -4.32
C ASN A 34 -14.96 -7.00 -5.43
N ASP A 35 -14.15 -5.98 -5.74
CA ASP A 35 -13.12 -6.08 -6.78
C ASP A 35 -12.07 -7.13 -6.41
N PHE A 36 -11.49 -7.01 -5.20
CA PHE A 36 -10.40 -7.89 -4.80
C PHE A 36 -10.86 -9.34 -4.58
N LEU A 37 -12.03 -9.56 -3.97
CA LEU A 37 -12.56 -10.90 -3.79
C LEU A 37 -12.95 -11.52 -5.14
N GLY A 38 -13.53 -10.73 -6.05
CA GLY A 38 -13.77 -11.14 -7.43
C GLY A 38 -12.49 -11.61 -8.10
N TYR A 39 -11.44 -10.78 -8.07
CA TYR A 39 -10.12 -11.13 -8.59
C TYR A 39 -9.57 -12.45 -7.99
N MET A 40 -9.68 -12.63 -6.68
CA MET A 40 -9.18 -13.82 -6.01
C MET A 40 -9.96 -15.09 -6.31
N GLN A 41 -11.24 -14.99 -6.71
CA GLN A 41 -12.07 -16.14 -7.08
C GLN A 41 -11.80 -16.67 -8.50
N TYR A 42 -11.22 -15.83 -9.38
CA TYR A 42 -10.80 -16.34 -10.70
C TYR A 42 -9.70 -17.38 -10.57
N ASP A 43 -9.77 -18.38 -11.44
CA ASP A 43 -8.61 -19.27 -11.66
C ASP A 43 -7.38 -18.39 -11.98
N PRO A 44 -6.22 -18.66 -11.35
CA PRO A 44 -5.02 -17.85 -11.56
C PRO A 44 -4.61 -17.66 -13.02
N TYR A 45 -4.96 -18.60 -13.91
CA TYR A 45 -4.71 -18.47 -15.35
C TYR A 45 -5.46 -17.29 -15.98
N PHE A 46 -6.67 -16.98 -15.49
CA PHE A 46 -7.51 -15.89 -16.04
C PHE A 46 -7.32 -14.55 -15.33
N ARG A 47 -6.67 -14.52 -14.18
CA ARG A 47 -6.47 -13.29 -13.38
C ARG A 47 -5.81 -12.16 -14.15
N CYS A 48 -4.97 -12.48 -15.14
CA CYS A 48 -4.31 -11.47 -15.98
C CYS A 48 -5.32 -10.56 -16.74
N HIS A 49 -6.51 -11.05 -17.02
CA HIS A 49 -7.59 -10.29 -17.68
C HIS A 49 -8.39 -9.43 -16.69
N HIS A 50 -8.23 -9.67 -15.40
CA HIS A 50 -8.91 -9.00 -14.29
C HIS A 50 -7.97 -8.17 -13.41
N TYR A 51 -6.76 -7.93 -13.88
CA TYR A 51 -5.72 -7.24 -13.12
C TYR A 51 -6.12 -5.83 -12.66
N GLY A 52 -7.04 -5.17 -13.37
CA GLY A 52 -7.62 -3.90 -12.97
C GLY A 52 -8.34 -3.97 -11.62
N GLU A 53 -9.03 -5.06 -11.32
CA GLU A 53 -9.74 -5.27 -10.05
C GLU A 53 -8.78 -5.30 -8.84
N LEU A 54 -7.50 -5.67 -9.07
CA LEU A 54 -6.45 -5.65 -8.06
C LEU A 54 -5.92 -4.23 -7.75
N THR A 55 -5.94 -3.33 -8.73
CA THR A 55 -5.25 -2.03 -8.64
C THR A 55 -6.20 -0.83 -8.57
N PHE A 56 -7.44 -0.98 -9.01
CA PHE A 56 -8.41 0.10 -9.16
C PHE A 56 -8.72 0.82 -7.83
N SER A 57 -8.77 0.09 -6.72
CA SER A 57 -9.07 0.65 -5.39
C SER A 57 -8.14 1.78 -4.98
N MET A 58 -6.89 1.79 -5.48
CA MET A 58 -5.94 2.86 -5.17
C MET A 58 -6.29 4.22 -5.77
N LEU A 59 -7.22 4.29 -6.74
CA LEU A 59 -7.71 5.56 -7.29
C LEU A 59 -8.58 6.32 -6.29
N TYR A 60 -9.22 5.62 -5.35
CA TYR A 60 -10.11 6.21 -4.36
C TYR A 60 -9.75 5.87 -2.92
N ALA A 61 -8.64 5.16 -2.68
CA ALA A 61 -8.22 4.67 -1.36
C ALA A 61 -8.14 5.74 -0.26
N TYR A 62 -8.04 7.01 -0.64
CA TYR A 62 -7.89 8.15 0.27
C TYR A 62 -9.06 9.14 0.21
N SER A 63 -10.19 8.73 -0.40
CA SER A 63 -11.41 9.56 -0.43
C SER A 63 -12.19 9.52 0.88
N GLU A 64 -11.98 8.48 1.68
CA GLU A 64 -12.59 8.22 2.98
C GLU A 64 -11.59 7.49 3.88
N ASP A 65 -11.84 7.46 5.18
CA ASP A 65 -11.08 6.65 6.12
C ASP A 65 -11.62 5.20 6.10
N PHE A 66 -11.07 4.40 5.18
CA PHE A 66 -11.62 3.09 4.88
C PHE A 66 -11.17 1.98 5.83
N VAL A 67 -12.11 1.05 6.10
CA VAL A 67 -11.84 -0.29 6.61
C VAL A 67 -11.98 -1.29 5.47
N LEU A 68 -10.93 -2.03 5.15
CA LEU A 68 -10.98 -3.15 4.23
C LEU A 68 -11.69 -4.31 4.92
N VAL A 69 -12.77 -4.79 4.32
CA VAL A 69 -13.66 -5.75 4.99
C VAL A 69 -13.72 -7.07 4.25
N PHE A 70 -13.60 -8.16 5.01
CA PHE A 70 -14.19 -9.44 4.71
C PHE A 70 -15.18 -9.73 5.84
N SER A 71 -16.42 -9.33 5.63
CA SER A 71 -17.47 -9.33 6.64
C SER A 71 -18.23 -10.67 6.71
N HIS A 72 -19.34 -10.67 7.45
CA HIS A 72 -20.29 -11.78 7.49
C HIS A 72 -20.96 -11.98 6.12
N ASP A 73 -21.21 -10.90 5.38
CA ASP A 73 -21.93 -10.95 4.11
C ASP A 73 -21.21 -11.80 3.05
N GLU A 74 -19.88 -11.92 3.13
CA GLU A 74 -19.12 -12.76 2.20
C GLU A 74 -19.20 -14.25 2.54
N VAL A 75 -19.73 -14.63 3.70
CA VAL A 75 -19.66 -16.01 4.21
C VAL A 75 -21.01 -16.57 4.70
N VAL A 76 -22.12 -16.03 4.20
CA VAL A 76 -23.51 -16.44 4.54
C VAL A 76 -24.37 -16.64 3.29
N HIS A 77 -25.53 -17.26 3.46
CA HIS A 77 -26.62 -17.34 2.48
C HIS A 77 -26.22 -17.98 1.14
N GLY A 78 -25.49 -19.09 1.18
CA GLY A 78 -25.07 -19.83 -0.02
C GLY A 78 -23.84 -19.24 -0.72
N LYS A 79 -23.18 -18.25 -0.11
CA LYS A 79 -21.95 -17.65 -0.66
C LYS A 79 -20.69 -18.48 -0.38
N GLY A 80 -20.76 -19.50 0.48
CA GLY A 80 -19.63 -20.33 0.92
C GLY A 80 -18.67 -19.60 1.88
N SER A 81 -17.62 -20.28 2.31
CA SER A 81 -16.59 -19.70 3.19
C SER A 81 -15.49 -18.99 2.38
N MET A 82 -14.66 -18.15 3.05
CA MET A 82 -13.51 -17.52 2.40
C MET A 82 -12.53 -18.55 1.82
N ALA A 83 -12.22 -19.63 2.56
CA ALA A 83 -11.38 -20.71 2.07
C ALA A 83 -12.03 -21.48 0.92
N GLY A 84 -13.36 -21.71 1.03
CA GLY A 84 -14.14 -22.42 0.00
C GLY A 84 -14.18 -21.71 -1.35
N LYS A 85 -14.24 -20.35 -1.34
CA LYS A 85 -14.24 -19.49 -2.53
C LYS A 85 -12.92 -19.51 -3.30
N MET A 86 -11.81 -19.81 -2.62
CA MET A 86 -10.50 -19.78 -3.27
C MET A 86 -10.41 -20.86 -4.34
N PRO A 87 -9.85 -20.53 -5.52
CA PRO A 87 -9.71 -21.47 -6.62
C PRO A 87 -8.69 -22.56 -6.29
N GLY A 88 -8.77 -23.64 -7.05
CA GLY A 88 -7.90 -24.81 -6.96
C GLY A 88 -8.64 -26.06 -6.48
N GLU A 89 -8.19 -27.21 -6.98
CA GLU A 89 -8.79 -28.53 -6.67
C GLU A 89 -8.32 -29.09 -5.32
N THR A 90 -7.12 -28.65 -4.88
CA THR A 90 -6.53 -29.13 -3.62
C THR A 90 -6.69 -28.12 -2.50
N LEU A 91 -6.72 -28.61 -1.26
CA LEU A 91 -6.72 -27.74 -0.07
C LEU A 91 -5.46 -26.87 -0.03
N GLU A 92 -4.31 -27.39 -0.46
CA GLU A 92 -3.06 -26.63 -0.57
C GLU A 92 -3.25 -25.40 -1.44
N ALA A 93 -3.80 -25.54 -2.64
CA ALA A 93 -4.03 -24.43 -3.56
C ALA A 93 -5.01 -23.40 -2.98
N LYS A 94 -6.13 -23.86 -2.37
CA LYS A 94 -7.10 -22.99 -1.72
C LYS A 94 -6.48 -22.17 -0.58
N TYR A 95 -5.73 -22.83 0.31
CA TYR A 95 -5.12 -22.13 1.45
C TYR A 95 -3.92 -21.25 1.04
N SER A 96 -3.19 -21.58 -0.04
CA SER A 96 -2.18 -20.65 -0.59
C SER A 96 -2.83 -19.38 -1.13
N ASN A 97 -3.92 -19.49 -1.90
CA ASN A 97 -4.70 -18.34 -2.35
C ASN A 97 -5.26 -17.53 -1.17
N LEU A 98 -5.79 -18.18 -0.14
CA LEU A 98 -6.31 -17.53 1.06
C LEU A 98 -5.22 -16.75 1.80
N ARG A 99 -4.04 -17.34 1.99
CA ARG A 99 -2.89 -16.65 2.60
C ARG A 99 -2.44 -15.47 1.76
N ALA A 100 -2.40 -15.61 0.43
CA ALA A 100 -2.08 -14.49 -0.46
C ALA A 100 -3.10 -13.35 -0.33
N ALA A 101 -4.41 -13.68 -0.27
CA ALA A 101 -5.47 -12.69 -0.06
C ALA A 101 -5.30 -11.94 1.26
N TYR A 102 -5.07 -12.64 2.35
CA TYR A 102 -4.87 -12.00 3.66
C TYR A 102 -3.59 -11.18 3.73
N GLY A 103 -2.49 -11.66 3.12
CA GLY A 103 -1.24 -10.91 3.04
C GLY A 103 -1.39 -9.59 2.30
N TYR A 104 -2.09 -9.60 1.17
CA TYR A 104 -2.38 -8.39 0.40
C TYR A 104 -3.27 -7.43 1.20
N MET A 105 -4.39 -7.92 1.76
CA MET A 105 -5.28 -7.12 2.59
C MET A 105 -4.54 -6.44 3.74
N MET A 106 -3.71 -7.17 4.48
CA MET A 106 -3.01 -6.65 5.66
C MET A 106 -1.93 -5.62 5.31
N THR A 107 -1.43 -5.64 4.08
CA THR A 107 -0.43 -4.68 3.61
C THR A 107 -0.99 -3.53 2.76
N HIS A 108 -2.22 -3.64 2.27
CA HIS A 108 -2.91 -2.58 1.54
C HIS A 108 -3.28 -1.42 2.49
N PRO A 109 -3.36 -0.14 2.05
CA PRO A 109 -3.85 0.98 2.87
C PRO A 109 -5.28 0.78 3.40
N GLY A 110 -5.57 1.33 4.56
CA GLY A 110 -6.86 1.23 5.26
C GLY A 110 -6.83 0.27 6.46
N LYS A 111 -7.81 0.37 7.36
CA LYS A 111 -7.97 -0.56 8.50
C LYS A 111 -8.48 -1.92 8.03
N LYS A 112 -8.50 -2.93 8.89
CA LYS A 112 -8.73 -4.32 8.51
C LYS A 112 -9.86 -4.93 9.32
N LEU A 113 -10.72 -5.71 8.65
CA LEU A 113 -11.75 -6.50 9.29
C LEU A 113 -11.78 -7.92 8.68
N LEU A 114 -11.52 -8.91 9.50
CA LEU A 114 -11.83 -10.32 9.23
C LEU A 114 -12.95 -10.76 10.13
N PHE A 115 -14.02 -11.30 9.57
CA PHE A 115 -15.13 -11.84 10.36
C PHE A 115 -14.72 -13.15 11.04
N MET A 116 -15.40 -13.46 12.16
CA MET A 116 -15.09 -14.63 12.98
C MET A 116 -15.05 -15.94 12.18
N GLY A 117 -14.06 -16.80 12.46
CA GLY A 117 -13.84 -18.05 11.74
C GLY A 117 -12.99 -17.94 10.49
N GLN A 118 -12.86 -16.74 9.92
CA GLN A 118 -11.99 -16.52 8.76
C GLN A 118 -10.50 -16.61 9.16
N ASP A 119 -10.15 -16.23 10.39
CA ASP A 119 -8.79 -16.25 10.93
C ASP A 119 -8.16 -17.65 11.02
N PHE A 120 -8.97 -18.70 11.01
CA PHE A 120 -8.49 -20.08 10.90
C PHE A 120 -9.03 -20.81 9.67
N GLY A 121 -9.62 -20.07 8.73
CA GLY A 121 -10.01 -20.58 7.41
C GLY A 121 -11.07 -21.68 7.47
N GLN A 122 -12.16 -21.48 8.27
CA GLN A 122 -13.24 -22.46 8.29
C GLN A 122 -13.79 -22.71 6.89
N MET A 123 -14.24 -23.96 6.62
CA MET A 123 -14.71 -24.38 5.30
C MET A 123 -16.23 -24.27 5.13
N SER A 124 -16.99 -24.27 6.23
CA SER A 124 -18.43 -24.01 6.24
C SER A 124 -18.72 -22.51 6.21
N GLU A 125 -19.91 -22.15 5.75
CA GLU A 125 -20.47 -20.82 5.99
C GLU A 125 -20.60 -20.55 7.50
N TRP A 126 -20.63 -19.27 7.85
CA TRP A 126 -20.99 -18.89 9.19
C TRP A 126 -22.47 -19.16 9.44
N ASN A 127 -22.78 -19.71 10.62
CA ASN A 127 -24.13 -20.01 11.09
C ASN A 127 -24.31 -19.41 12.48
N GLU A 128 -25.24 -18.47 12.62
CA GLU A 128 -25.53 -17.78 13.87
C GLU A 128 -26.12 -18.70 14.93
N ASN A 129 -26.66 -19.86 14.55
CA ASN A 129 -27.27 -20.83 15.48
C ASN A 129 -26.27 -21.83 16.03
N GLU A 130 -25.00 -21.78 15.61
CA GLU A 130 -23.97 -22.74 15.98
C GLU A 130 -22.71 -22.04 16.48
N SER A 131 -21.95 -22.72 17.33
CA SER A 131 -20.61 -22.30 17.69
C SER A 131 -19.68 -22.41 16.47
N LEU A 132 -18.65 -21.55 16.41
CA LEU A 132 -17.59 -21.74 15.44
C LEU A 132 -16.99 -23.15 15.55
N PRO A 133 -16.60 -23.77 14.43
CA PRO A 133 -16.09 -25.14 14.40
C PRO A 133 -14.65 -25.20 14.93
N TRP A 134 -14.43 -24.92 16.20
CA TRP A 134 -13.12 -24.87 16.87
C TRP A 134 -12.32 -26.15 16.75
N ASP A 135 -13.00 -27.29 16.56
CA ASP A 135 -12.35 -28.58 16.36
C ASP A 135 -11.47 -28.63 15.08
N LEU A 136 -11.71 -27.75 14.12
CA LEU A 136 -10.88 -27.61 12.94
C LEU A 136 -9.43 -27.27 13.27
N LEU A 137 -9.18 -26.60 14.40
CA LEU A 137 -7.81 -26.25 14.85
C LEU A 137 -6.93 -27.47 15.14
N LYS A 138 -7.50 -28.68 15.21
CA LYS A 138 -6.75 -29.95 15.31
C LYS A 138 -6.06 -30.31 13.99
N TYR A 139 -6.49 -29.73 12.88
CA TYR A 139 -5.93 -30.00 11.56
C TYR A 139 -4.95 -28.92 11.13
N ASP A 140 -3.85 -29.32 10.51
CA ASP A 140 -2.73 -28.45 10.17
C ASP A 140 -3.12 -27.21 9.35
N LYS A 141 -3.98 -27.35 8.33
CA LYS A 141 -4.37 -26.21 7.49
C LYS A 141 -5.00 -25.07 8.27
N HIS A 142 -5.85 -25.40 9.21
CA HIS A 142 -6.56 -24.42 10.05
C HIS A 142 -5.64 -23.81 11.10
N SER A 143 -4.85 -24.64 11.81
CA SER A 143 -3.89 -24.14 12.81
C SER A 143 -2.78 -23.31 12.17
N GLN A 144 -2.29 -23.67 10.97
CA GLN A 144 -1.31 -22.92 10.20
C GLN A 144 -1.87 -21.60 9.67
N THR A 145 -3.14 -21.58 9.21
CA THR A 145 -3.81 -20.35 8.79
C THR A 145 -3.96 -19.40 9.97
N LYS A 146 -4.39 -19.89 11.13
CA LYS A 146 -4.47 -19.08 12.37
C LYS A 146 -3.10 -18.53 12.77
N ALA A 147 -2.05 -19.36 12.68
CA ALA A 147 -0.68 -18.91 12.94
C ALA A 147 -0.23 -17.81 11.96
N TYR A 148 -0.65 -17.90 10.69
CA TYR A 148 -0.36 -16.86 9.69
C TYR A 148 -1.09 -15.55 9.98
N VAL A 149 -2.40 -15.60 10.28
CA VAL A 149 -3.17 -14.40 10.64
C VAL A 149 -2.62 -13.76 11.91
N LYS A 150 -2.23 -14.57 12.91
CA LYS A 150 -1.54 -14.07 14.10
C LYS A 150 -0.25 -13.33 13.72
N ALA A 151 0.58 -13.91 12.87
CA ALA A 151 1.83 -13.28 12.44
C ALA A 151 1.60 -11.98 11.64
N LEU A 152 0.54 -11.92 10.83
CA LEU A 152 0.12 -10.69 10.14
C LEU A 152 -0.32 -9.61 11.13
N ASN A 153 -1.11 -9.95 12.14
CA ASN A 153 -1.54 -9.02 13.18
C ASN A 153 -0.36 -8.49 14.00
N GLU A 154 0.58 -9.37 14.38
CA GLU A 154 1.80 -8.98 15.07
C GLU A 154 2.66 -8.04 14.21
N LEU A 155 2.80 -8.34 12.92
CA LEU A 155 3.50 -7.47 11.97
C LEU A 155 2.80 -6.11 11.87
N TYR A 156 1.49 -6.09 11.68
CA TYR A 156 0.70 -4.86 11.57
C TYR A 156 0.85 -3.99 12.82
N TYR A 157 0.69 -4.57 14.00
CA TYR A 157 0.79 -3.86 15.27
C TYR A 157 2.19 -3.25 15.52
N ASN A 158 3.25 -3.96 15.13
CA ASN A 158 4.63 -3.57 15.40
C ASN A 158 5.29 -2.77 14.28
N THR A 159 4.57 -2.46 13.18
CA THR A 159 5.18 -1.84 12.00
C THR A 159 4.44 -0.56 11.59
N PRO A 160 4.94 0.61 12.00
CA PRO A 160 4.30 1.91 11.72
C PRO A 160 3.94 2.13 10.25
N ALA A 161 4.75 1.65 9.31
CA ALA A 161 4.48 1.76 7.89
C ALA A 161 3.14 1.15 7.44
N LEU A 162 2.56 0.23 8.22
CA LEU A 162 1.29 -0.42 7.89
C LEU A 162 0.06 0.33 8.40
N TYR A 163 0.22 1.30 9.32
CA TYR A 163 -0.94 1.98 9.92
C TYR A 163 -0.80 3.50 10.12
N GLU A 164 0.45 4.04 10.19
CA GLU A 164 0.68 5.46 10.53
C GLU A 164 0.10 6.40 9.45
N LYS A 165 0.20 5.99 8.17
CA LYS A 165 -0.29 6.75 7.02
C LYS A 165 -1.31 5.97 6.19
N ASP A 166 -2.22 5.25 6.84
CA ASP A 166 -3.24 4.44 6.14
C ASP A 166 -4.18 5.28 5.27
N PHE A 167 -4.44 6.51 5.67
CA PHE A 167 -5.38 7.43 5.01
C PHE A 167 -4.67 8.57 4.27
N HIS A 168 -3.36 8.43 4.03
CA HIS A 168 -2.58 9.45 3.34
C HIS A 168 -1.77 8.85 2.18
N PRO A 169 -1.77 9.47 0.98
CA PRO A 169 -1.10 8.92 -0.19
C PRO A 169 0.40 8.73 -0.02
N ASP A 170 1.07 9.50 0.86
CA ASP A 170 2.50 9.31 1.15
C ASP A 170 2.82 7.98 1.83
N GLY A 171 1.83 7.29 2.41
CA GLY A 171 1.99 5.98 3.05
C GLY A 171 2.14 4.82 2.08
N PHE A 172 1.86 5.03 0.78
CA PHE A 172 1.87 3.99 -0.23
C PHE A 172 2.61 4.45 -1.50
N GLN A 173 3.22 3.51 -2.21
CA GLN A 173 3.78 3.79 -3.53
C GLN A 173 3.89 2.51 -4.35
N TRP A 174 3.32 2.50 -5.54
CA TRP A 174 3.59 1.45 -6.50
C TRP A 174 5.06 1.42 -6.91
N ILE A 175 5.62 0.23 -6.96
CA ILE A 175 6.90 -0.06 -7.64
C ILE A 175 6.60 -0.70 -8.98
N ASN A 176 5.76 -1.74 -9.00
CA ASN A 176 5.31 -2.40 -10.22
C ASN A 176 3.82 -2.73 -10.09
N CYS A 177 3.00 -2.15 -10.95
CA CYS A 177 1.57 -2.43 -11.09
C CYS A 177 1.21 -2.67 -12.57
N THR A 178 2.16 -3.09 -13.40
CA THR A 178 2.00 -3.30 -14.84
C THR A 178 2.28 -4.74 -15.29
N SER A 179 2.71 -5.61 -14.39
CA SER A 179 2.99 -7.03 -14.66
C SER A 179 1.73 -7.88 -14.65
N SER A 180 0.71 -7.48 -15.43
CA SER A 180 -0.59 -8.16 -15.49
C SER A 180 -0.49 -9.60 -16.00
N LYS A 181 0.39 -9.85 -16.98
CA LYS A 181 0.59 -11.20 -17.53
C LYS A 181 1.09 -12.21 -16.49
N ASP A 182 1.86 -11.74 -15.52
CA ASP A 182 2.45 -12.57 -14.47
C ASP A 182 1.60 -12.54 -13.18
N ASN A 183 0.55 -11.71 -13.13
CA ASN A 183 -0.26 -11.47 -11.93
C ASN A 183 0.57 -11.01 -10.71
N ILE A 184 1.56 -10.15 -10.96
CA ILE A 184 2.47 -9.64 -9.93
C ILE A 184 2.22 -8.17 -9.69
N VAL A 185 2.13 -7.77 -8.41
CA VAL A 185 2.21 -6.38 -7.98
C VAL A 185 3.31 -6.21 -6.95
N VAL A 186 3.95 -5.05 -6.98
CA VAL A 186 4.98 -4.66 -6.02
C VAL A 186 4.73 -3.23 -5.56
N PHE A 187 4.75 -3.01 -4.26
CA PHE A 187 4.53 -1.68 -3.69
C PHE A 187 5.32 -1.46 -2.40
N LEU A 188 5.37 -0.21 -1.99
CA LEU A 188 5.94 0.21 -0.71
C LEU A 188 4.84 0.62 0.27
N ARG A 189 5.06 0.30 1.54
CA ARG A 189 4.41 0.98 2.67
C ARG A 189 5.46 1.82 3.39
N LYS A 190 5.11 3.05 3.72
CA LYS A 190 6.09 4.06 4.15
C LYS A 190 5.58 4.88 5.33
N THR A 191 6.53 5.36 6.13
CA THR A 191 6.38 6.52 7.02
C THR A 191 7.29 7.65 6.51
N ASP A 192 7.46 8.70 7.31
CA ASP A 192 8.47 9.75 7.04
C ASP A 192 9.91 9.27 7.33
N ARG A 193 10.07 8.10 7.92
CA ARG A 193 11.37 7.47 8.26
C ARG A 193 11.72 6.40 7.24
N PRO A 194 12.74 6.62 6.38
CA PRO A 194 13.10 5.65 5.32
C PRO A 194 13.40 4.24 5.83
N GLU A 195 13.96 4.11 7.04
CA GLU A 195 14.27 2.82 7.68
C GLU A 195 13.05 2.00 8.08
N GLU A 196 11.86 2.61 8.12
CA GLU A 196 10.58 1.94 8.37
C GLU A 196 9.87 1.52 7.09
N THR A 197 10.45 1.80 5.93
CA THR A 197 9.88 1.38 4.65
C THR A 197 9.77 -0.13 4.56
N LEU A 198 8.63 -0.61 4.12
CA LEU A 198 8.42 -2.00 3.69
C LEU A 198 8.32 -2.07 2.17
N LEU A 199 8.95 -3.09 1.60
CA LEU A 199 8.69 -3.53 0.23
C LEU A 199 7.81 -4.77 0.30
N VAL A 200 6.67 -4.73 -0.39
CA VAL A 200 5.70 -5.83 -0.47
C VAL A 200 5.66 -6.33 -1.90
N THR A 201 5.81 -7.63 -2.08
CA THR A 201 5.66 -8.32 -3.36
C THR A 201 4.52 -9.33 -3.28
N CYS A 202 3.60 -9.28 -4.23
CA CYS A 202 2.48 -10.20 -4.33
C CYS A 202 2.55 -10.90 -5.69
N ASN A 203 2.62 -12.22 -5.66
CA ASN A 203 2.53 -13.09 -6.83
C ASN A 203 1.23 -13.90 -6.72
N PHE A 204 0.25 -13.57 -7.55
CA PHE A 204 -1.05 -14.24 -7.57
C PHE A 204 -1.14 -15.36 -8.62
N ALA A 205 0.01 -15.76 -9.21
CA ALA A 205 0.12 -16.89 -10.10
C ALA A 205 0.72 -18.12 -9.37
N PRO A 206 0.37 -19.37 -9.76
CA PRO A 206 0.93 -20.60 -9.19
C PRO A 206 2.32 -20.93 -9.76
N VAL A 207 3.10 -19.89 -10.08
CA VAL A 207 4.42 -20.00 -10.72
C VAL A 207 5.47 -19.35 -9.83
N THR A 208 6.57 -20.06 -9.62
CA THR A 208 7.76 -19.49 -8.95
C THR A 208 8.55 -18.65 -9.95
N HIS A 209 8.86 -17.40 -9.59
CA HIS A 209 9.77 -16.58 -10.38
C HIS A 209 11.14 -16.52 -9.70
N GLU A 210 12.08 -17.27 -10.20
CA GLU A 210 13.47 -17.19 -9.75
C GLU A 210 14.16 -15.95 -10.34
N LYS A 211 15.06 -15.33 -9.56
CA LYS A 211 15.83 -14.15 -9.98
C LYS A 211 14.98 -12.99 -10.51
N PHE A 212 13.78 -12.84 -9.96
CA PHE A 212 12.90 -11.72 -10.29
C PHE A 212 13.55 -10.42 -9.85
N GLN A 213 13.71 -9.47 -10.79
CA GLN A 213 14.33 -8.19 -10.52
C GLN A 213 13.27 -7.17 -10.12
N VAL A 214 13.46 -6.52 -8.97
CA VAL A 214 12.55 -5.53 -8.40
C VAL A 214 13.29 -4.24 -8.18
N GLY A 215 12.75 -3.13 -8.69
CA GLY A 215 13.21 -1.78 -8.37
C GLY A 215 12.99 -1.44 -6.91
N VAL A 216 13.93 -0.72 -6.29
CA VAL A 216 13.87 -0.38 -4.87
C VAL A 216 14.03 1.12 -4.63
N PRO A 217 13.47 1.67 -3.53
CA PRO A 217 13.41 3.12 -3.30
C PRO A 217 14.78 3.77 -3.04
N PHE A 218 15.77 3.01 -2.57
CA PHE A 218 17.11 3.50 -2.23
C PHE A 218 18.13 2.36 -2.20
N ALA A 219 19.41 2.73 -2.29
CA ALA A 219 20.51 1.80 -2.05
C ALA A 219 20.45 1.30 -0.61
N GLY A 220 20.35 -0.03 -0.41
CA GLY A 220 20.10 -0.58 0.92
C GLY A 220 20.18 -2.08 1.03
N LYS A 221 19.77 -2.56 2.20
CA LYS A 221 19.61 -3.98 2.51
C LYS A 221 18.13 -4.30 2.68
N TYR A 222 17.71 -5.40 2.08
CA TYR A 222 16.31 -5.85 2.04
C TYR A 222 16.24 -7.25 2.64
N LYS A 223 15.53 -7.38 3.75
CA LYS A 223 15.37 -8.64 4.49
C LYS A 223 13.91 -9.07 4.45
N GLU A 224 13.63 -10.26 3.93
CA GLU A 224 12.31 -10.88 4.05
C GLU A 224 11.99 -11.11 5.53
N ILE A 225 10.89 -10.53 6.00
CA ILE A 225 10.45 -10.58 7.41
C ILE A 225 9.17 -11.38 7.59
N LEU A 226 8.36 -11.50 6.52
CA LEU A 226 7.19 -12.36 6.48
C LEU A 226 6.99 -12.87 5.04
N ASN A 227 6.62 -14.15 4.94
CA ASN A 227 6.32 -14.82 3.68
C ASN A 227 5.10 -15.73 3.90
N SER A 228 4.05 -15.52 3.13
CA SER A 228 2.82 -16.33 3.22
C SER A 228 3.06 -17.80 2.88
N GLU A 229 4.12 -18.09 2.11
CA GLU A 229 4.51 -19.42 1.68
C GLU A 229 5.61 -20.07 2.57
N ASP A 230 5.85 -19.53 3.77
CA ASP A 230 6.70 -20.19 4.77
C ASP A 230 6.04 -21.52 5.22
N LYS A 231 6.85 -22.57 5.39
CA LYS A 231 6.40 -23.91 5.82
C LYS A 231 5.62 -23.90 7.13
N LYS A 232 5.97 -23.01 8.07
CA LYS A 232 5.24 -22.86 9.35
C LYS A 232 3.78 -22.43 9.18
N PHE A 233 3.44 -21.86 8.03
CA PHE A 233 2.07 -21.48 7.65
C PHE A 233 1.43 -22.46 6.66
N GLY A 234 2.08 -23.59 6.38
CA GLY A 234 1.62 -24.59 5.43
C GLY A 234 1.91 -24.26 3.98
N GLY A 235 2.85 -23.37 3.72
CA GLY A 235 3.29 -22.98 2.38
C GLY A 235 4.38 -23.88 1.81
N SER A 236 4.82 -23.56 0.59
CA SER A 236 5.84 -24.29 -0.17
C SER A 236 7.25 -24.23 0.45
N GLY A 237 7.52 -23.22 1.27
CA GLY A 237 8.85 -22.91 1.81
C GLY A 237 9.76 -22.16 0.84
N ILE A 238 9.26 -21.76 -0.32
CA ILE A 238 10.00 -20.95 -1.30
C ILE A 238 10.07 -19.51 -0.79
N GLY A 239 11.28 -18.93 -0.72
CA GLY A 239 11.45 -17.56 -0.23
C GLY A 239 12.92 -17.10 -0.24
N ASN A 240 13.23 -16.02 0.48
CA ASN A 240 14.52 -15.35 0.47
C ASN A 240 15.16 -15.33 1.87
N SER A 241 15.82 -16.41 2.26
CA SER A 241 16.45 -16.55 3.58
C SER A 241 17.62 -15.60 3.84
N ARG A 242 18.25 -15.09 2.77
CA ARG A 242 19.40 -14.18 2.86
C ARG A 242 19.00 -12.74 2.63
N ILE A 243 19.61 -11.81 3.37
CA ILE A 243 19.46 -10.37 3.13
C ILE A 243 19.97 -10.05 1.72
N LYS A 244 19.15 -9.33 0.95
CA LYS A 244 19.49 -8.85 -0.38
C LYS A 244 20.07 -7.45 -0.29
N ALA A 245 21.28 -7.24 -0.81
CA ALA A 245 21.83 -5.91 -1.00
C ALA A 245 21.39 -5.39 -2.38
N SER A 246 20.96 -4.13 -2.46
CA SER A 246 20.64 -3.50 -3.75
C SER A 246 21.88 -3.36 -4.61
N LYS A 247 21.66 -3.36 -5.93
CA LYS A 247 22.69 -3.12 -6.94
C LYS A 247 22.27 -1.92 -7.78
N LYS A 248 23.23 -1.16 -8.30
CA LYS A 248 23.03 -0.12 -9.32
C LYS A 248 22.66 -0.79 -10.65
N LYS A 249 21.41 -1.20 -10.75
CA LYS A 249 20.82 -1.81 -11.93
C LYS A 249 19.38 -1.34 -12.00
N GLU A 250 19.01 -0.66 -13.06
CA GLU A 250 17.68 -0.10 -13.24
C GLU A 250 16.62 -1.20 -13.34
N ALA A 251 15.52 -1.03 -12.63
CA ALA A 251 14.30 -1.82 -12.73
C ALA A 251 13.10 -1.00 -12.23
N ASP A 252 11.92 -1.22 -12.83
CA ASP A 252 10.66 -0.58 -12.42
C ASP A 252 10.78 0.96 -12.29
N GLY A 253 11.58 1.60 -13.16
CA GLY A 253 11.86 3.03 -13.12
C GLY A 253 12.69 3.51 -11.92
N ARG A 254 13.42 2.60 -11.25
CA ARG A 254 14.32 2.89 -10.13
C ARG A 254 15.76 2.60 -10.51
N GLU A 255 16.70 3.45 -10.04
CA GLU A 255 18.13 3.28 -10.30
C GLU A 255 18.74 2.04 -9.62
N ASP A 256 18.20 1.68 -8.48
CA ASP A 256 18.64 0.54 -7.69
C ASP A 256 17.60 -0.59 -7.73
N SER A 257 18.06 -1.83 -7.72
CA SER A 257 17.20 -3.01 -7.69
C SER A 257 17.79 -4.13 -6.83
N ILE A 258 16.93 -5.07 -6.47
CA ILE A 258 17.29 -6.34 -5.85
C ILE A 258 16.83 -7.49 -6.73
N GLU A 259 17.47 -8.65 -6.56
CA GLU A 259 17.06 -9.91 -7.21
C GLU A 259 16.54 -10.87 -6.14
N ILE A 260 15.28 -11.27 -6.28
CA ILE A 260 14.58 -12.12 -5.32
C ILE A 260 13.92 -13.31 -6.00
N THR A 261 13.54 -14.29 -5.20
CA THR A 261 12.64 -15.38 -5.62
C THR A 261 11.24 -15.06 -5.14
N LEU A 262 10.27 -14.99 -6.07
CA LEU A 262 8.86 -14.88 -5.73
C LEU A 262 8.25 -16.27 -5.59
N ALA A 263 7.68 -16.54 -4.43
CA ALA A 263 6.93 -17.77 -4.18
C ALA A 263 5.62 -17.80 -4.99
N PRO A 264 5.14 -18.98 -5.42
CA PRO A 264 3.87 -19.10 -6.11
C PRO A 264 2.72 -18.79 -5.17
N LEU A 265 1.69 -18.08 -5.62
CA LEU A 265 0.53 -17.67 -4.82
C LEU A 265 0.96 -17.04 -3.48
N GLY A 266 2.03 -16.21 -3.51
CA GLY A 266 2.72 -15.76 -2.32
C GLY A 266 2.77 -14.24 -2.17
N VAL A 267 2.65 -13.80 -0.92
CA VAL A 267 2.95 -12.42 -0.49
C VAL A 267 4.17 -12.44 0.39
N GLN A 268 5.18 -11.67 -0.01
CA GLN A 268 6.46 -11.56 0.69
C GLN A 268 6.71 -10.11 1.08
N ILE A 269 7.07 -9.89 2.33
CA ILE A 269 7.25 -8.58 2.93
C ILE A 269 8.69 -8.43 3.35
N PHE A 270 9.35 -7.35 2.90
CA PHE A 270 10.74 -7.06 3.19
C PHE A 270 10.86 -5.77 4.00
N SER A 271 11.65 -5.81 5.07
CA SER A 271 12.14 -4.59 5.72
C SER A 271 13.28 -3.99 4.90
N CYS A 272 13.29 -2.66 4.78
CA CYS A 272 14.23 -1.92 3.96
C CYS A 272 15.16 -1.10 4.87
N THR A 273 16.46 -1.34 4.82
CA THR A 273 17.45 -0.59 5.58
C THR A 273 18.36 0.20 4.64
N PRO A 274 18.27 1.55 4.62
CA PRO A 274 19.13 2.37 3.78
C PRO A 274 20.62 2.20 4.13
N VAL A 275 21.48 2.26 3.11
CA VAL A 275 22.92 2.42 3.34
C VAL A 275 23.16 3.87 3.75
N LYS A 276 23.68 4.12 4.96
CA LYS A 276 24.07 5.45 5.39
C LYS A 276 25.17 5.98 4.45
N GLU A 277 24.89 7.05 3.72
CA GLU A 277 25.90 7.68 2.88
C GLU A 277 27.02 8.27 3.76
N LYS A 278 28.20 7.68 3.72
CA LYS A 278 29.41 8.24 4.33
C LYS A 278 29.89 9.56 3.69
N LYS A 279 29.16 10.09 2.68
CA LYS A 279 29.58 11.25 1.87
C LYS A 279 29.19 12.63 2.40
N ALA A 280 28.26 12.74 3.34
CA ALA A 280 27.86 14.06 3.85
C ALA A 280 28.84 14.66 4.84
N GLU A 281 29.60 13.84 5.58
CA GLU A 281 30.59 14.32 6.57
C GLU A 281 31.92 14.73 5.90
N ALA A 282 32.36 14.04 4.85
CA ALA A 282 33.58 14.40 4.13
C ALA A 282 33.46 15.75 3.41
N LYS A 283 32.30 16.05 2.76
CA LYS A 283 32.09 17.37 2.11
C LYS A 283 31.94 18.52 3.11
N LYS A 284 31.36 18.28 4.31
CA LYS A 284 31.33 19.31 5.36
C LYS A 284 32.71 19.53 5.99
N ALA A 285 33.58 18.53 6.02
CA ALA A 285 34.96 18.68 6.50
C ALA A 285 35.87 19.41 5.51
N GLU A 286 35.71 19.15 4.19
CA GLU A 286 36.46 19.86 3.15
C GLU A 286 36.02 21.30 2.99
N THR A 287 34.72 21.60 3.09
CA THR A 287 34.20 22.97 3.04
C THR A 287 34.65 23.78 4.26
N LYS A 288 34.77 23.17 5.46
CA LYS A 288 35.35 23.83 6.64
C LYS A 288 36.84 24.03 6.55
N LYS A 289 37.60 23.13 5.91
CA LYS A 289 39.07 23.29 5.67
C LYS A 289 39.39 24.34 4.60
N SER A 290 38.53 24.49 3.57
CA SER A 290 38.70 25.52 2.54
C SER A 290 38.31 26.92 3.01
N ALA A 291 37.35 27.03 3.93
CA ALA A 291 36.96 28.30 4.57
C ALA A 291 38.03 28.81 5.56
N ALA A 292 38.69 27.93 6.29
CA ALA A 292 39.76 28.27 7.23
C ALA A 292 41.07 28.73 6.56
N LYS A 293 41.34 28.35 5.31
CA LYS A 293 42.53 28.76 4.54
C LYS A 293 42.39 30.11 3.80
N LYS A 294 41.20 30.74 3.82
CA LYS A 294 40.95 32.04 3.13
C LYS A 294 40.93 33.25 4.07
N VAL A 295 41.22 33.09 5.35
CA VAL A 295 41.13 34.19 6.33
C VAL A 295 42.50 34.90 6.59
N ASP A 296 43.62 34.39 6.07
CA ASP A 296 44.97 34.90 6.38
C ASP A 296 45.66 35.78 5.31
N ALA A 297 44.89 36.38 4.41
CA ALA A 297 45.51 37.35 3.45
C ALA A 297 44.53 38.47 3.10
N LYS A 298 44.50 39.56 3.91
CA LYS A 298 44.42 40.95 3.43
C LYS A 298 44.20 41.93 4.60
N LYS A 299 45.22 42.76 4.85
CA LYS A 299 45.15 44.00 5.64
C LYS A 299 44.34 45.07 4.91
N PRO A 300 43.70 46.02 5.62
CA PRO A 300 42.67 46.90 5.08
C PRO A 300 43.26 48.20 4.49
N ALA A 301 42.65 48.72 3.43
CA ALA A 301 42.79 50.09 2.97
C ALA A 301 41.52 50.88 3.26
N LYS A 302 41.68 52.16 3.70
CA LYS A 302 40.65 53.09 4.18
C LYS A 302 39.75 53.63 3.05
N PRO A 303 38.58 54.19 3.37
CA PRO A 303 37.49 54.46 2.45
C PRO A 303 37.53 55.87 1.83
N ALA A 304 37.02 56.00 0.61
CA ALA A 304 36.66 57.29 -0.02
C ALA A 304 35.12 57.39 -0.14
N VAL A 305 34.60 58.48 0.38
CA VAL A 305 33.19 58.88 0.40
C VAL A 305 32.83 59.47 -0.98
N LYS A 306 31.70 59.05 -1.58
CA LYS A 306 30.97 59.85 -2.58
C LYS A 306 29.47 59.66 -2.38
N LYS A 307 28.81 60.83 -2.14
CA LYS A 307 27.36 61.05 -2.12
C LYS A 307 26.79 60.85 -3.52
N VAL A 308 25.64 60.23 -3.63
CA VAL A 308 24.70 60.47 -4.74
C VAL A 308 23.27 60.22 -4.28
N ASP A 309 22.38 61.04 -4.81
CA ASP A 309 21.06 61.43 -4.44
C ASP A 309 19.95 60.38 -4.51
N ALA A 310 18.93 60.65 -3.70
CA ALA A 310 17.66 59.97 -3.62
C ALA A 310 16.76 60.21 -4.85
N LYS A 311 16.14 59.16 -5.40
CA LYS A 311 14.92 59.24 -6.22
C LYS A 311 13.82 58.33 -5.66
N LYS A 312 12.64 58.96 -5.48
CA LYS A 312 11.38 58.37 -4.99
C LYS A 312 10.84 57.28 -5.93
N PRO A 313 10.16 56.29 -5.41
CA PRO A 313 9.44 55.28 -6.25
C PRO A 313 8.03 55.76 -6.63
N ALA A 314 7.61 55.39 -7.84
CA ALA A 314 6.26 55.63 -8.39
C ALA A 314 5.27 54.51 -7.98
N LYS A 315 4.00 54.93 -7.77
CA LYS A 315 2.87 54.07 -7.38
C LYS A 315 2.40 53.20 -8.58
N PRO A 316 1.94 51.97 -8.33
CA PRO A 316 1.30 51.13 -9.38
C PRO A 316 -0.19 51.49 -9.55
N ALA A 317 -0.64 51.44 -10.81
CA ALA A 317 -2.02 51.69 -11.23
C ALA A 317 -2.94 50.51 -11.02
N VAL A 318 -4.13 50.78 -10.49
CA VAL A 318 -5.24 49.83 -10.27
C VAL A 318 -6.04 49.68 -11.57
N LYS A 319 -6.21 48.46 -12.06
CA LYS A 319 -7.18 48.12 -13.13
C LYS A 319 -8.49 47.64 -12.54
N LYS A 320 -9.60 48.26 -12.98
CA LYS A 320 -11.00 47.92 -12.64
C LYS A 320 -11.44 46.57 -13.34
N PRO A 321 -12.35 45.83 -12.70
CA PRO A 321 -12.90 44.59 -13.28
C PRO A 321 -14.02 44.87 -14.30
N ALA A 322 -14.12 43.99 -15.33
CA ALA A 322 -15.13 44.03 -16.35
C ALA A 322 -16.46 43.35 -15.90
N LYS A 323 -17.59 43.87 -16.38
CA LYS A 323 -18.95 43.42 -16.08
C LYS A 323 -19.30 42.10 -16.78
N PRO A 324 -20.22 41.29 -16.21
CA PRO A 324 -20.66 40.04 -16.82
C PRO A 324 -21.70 40.25 -17.93
N VAL A 325 -21.58 39.44 -18.99
CA VAL A 325 -22.51 39.37 -20.12
C VAL A 325 -23.64 38.38 -19.83
N ALA A 326 -24.89 38.84 -19.96
CA ALA A 326 -26.11 38.06 -19.81
C ALA A 326 -26.25 37.05 -20.96
N LYS A 327 -26.55 35.77 -20.67
CA LYS A 327 -27.04 34.80 -21.65
C LYS A 327 -28.55 34.76 -21.65
N ARG A 328 -29.12 34.98 -22.86
CA ARG A 328 -30.52 34.83 -23.20
C ARG A 328 -30.95 33.37 -23.14
N ALA A 329 -32.15 33.16 -22.63
CA ALA A 329 -32.90 31.93 -22.75
C ALA A 329 -33.59 31.83 -24.12
N SER A 330 -33.60 30.65 -24.69
CA SER A 330 -34.56 30.17 -25.72
C SER A 330 -34.45 28.64 -25.65
N GLY A 331 -35.43 27.85 -25.60
CA GLY A 331 -36.82 27.87 -25.92
C GLY A 331 -37.23 26.40 -26.05
N ALA A 332 -38.38 26.08 -25.55
CA ALA A 332 -38.93 24.72 -25.51
C ALA A 332 -39.19 24.14 -26.92
N ALA A 333 -39.08 22.82 -27.06
CA ALA A 333 -39.93 22.04 -27.95
C ALA A 333 -40.17 20.64 -27.36
N LYS A 334 -41.43 20.32 -27.21
CA LYS A 334 -42.03 19.00 -26.96
C LYS A 334 -41.99 18.16 -28.24
N THR A 335 -42.07 16.87 -28.05
CA THR A 335 -42.85 15.79 -28.73
C THR A 335 -41.95 14.58 -28.92
N ASN A 336 -42.29 13.49 -28.52
CA ASN A 336 -43.22 12.38 -28.35
C ASN A 336 -42.63 11.35 -27.41
#